data_290575522098e7fd9c2aae1f9f8d5bda
#
_entry.id   290575522098e7fd9c2aae1f9f8d5bda
#
_cell.length_a   1.000
_cell.length_b   1.000
_cell.length_c   1.000
_cell.angle_alpha   90.00
_cell.angle_beta   90.00
_cell.angle_gamma   90.00
#
_symmetry.space_group_name_H-M   'P 1'
#
loop_
_entity.id
_entity.type
_entity.pdbx_description
1 polymer ?
#
loop_
_entity_poly.entity_id
_entity_poly.type
_entity_poly.pdbx_seq_one_letter_code
_entity_poly.pdbx_strand_id
1 'polypeptide(L)'
;MELICSFCFFLVLALSLVESRQFRYDYKYNQDIQGWIKLHQVPSTWKNARLRCQLEGANLASPQNLKFATILKNMLKNTHAERTGIFTGIHATFSNGDFQSIEGIPLTKMPLQWMPFEPDNENNNENCIVMHSNGTIADVNCIEVFPYVCYRKKSRNEVLTECGTVDRDYNRDPRTGSCYKFHLIARNWTRAFMTCAAEGAYLAIINSDAEAEILKELFAKYPQAARFTNSKDVAFVGVHDWGERNVWTTIHGQTIENAGFNTFEANQPDASGVQSCGGLFRSGKLDDAWCHYRLAFICEKSVDSLLDENE
;
A
#
# COMPACT_ATOMS: atom_id res chain seq x y z
N MET A 1 55.39 -15.72 10.06
CA MET A 1 54.80 -15.24 8.79
C MET A 1 53.43 -15.85 8.52
N GLU A 2 52.89 -16.67 9.44
CA GLU A 2 51.57 -17.36 9.27
C GLU A 2 50.38 -16.68 9.98
N LEU A 3 50.61 -15.74 10.89
CA LEU A 3 49.55 -15.06 11.65
C LEU A 3 48.85 -13.91 10.87
N ILE A 4 49.48 -13.39 9.81
CA ILE A 4 48.93 -12.26 9.04
C ILE A 4 47.92 -12.75 7.98
N CYS A 5 48.05 -13.98 7.50
CA CYS A 5 47.21 -14.57 6.49
C CYS A 5 45.82 -14.98 7.03
N SER A 6 45.72 -15.37 8.30
CA SER A 6 44.46 -15.77 8.94
C SER A 6 43.53 -14.59 9.20
N PHE A 7 44.07 -13.40 9.49
CA PHE A 7 43.27 -12.20 9.72
C PHE A 7 42.69 -11.63 8.45
N CYS A 8 43.38 -11.73 7.31
CA CYS A 8 42.86 -11.30 6.01
C CYS A 8 41.73 -12.18 5.51
N PHE A 9 41.74 -13.50 5.82
CA PHE A 9 40.65 -14.41 5.39
C PHE A 9 39.35 -14.16 6.16
N PHE A 10 39.43 -13.78 7.44
CA PHE A 10 38.24 -13.43 8.22
C PHE A 10 37.66 -12.06 7.82
N LEU A 11 38.48 -11.10 7.38
CA LEU A 11 37.99 -9.80 6.91
C LEU A 11 37.31 -9.88 5.54
N VAL A 12 37.73 -10.79 4.65
CA VAL A 12 37.11 -10.98 3.32
C VAL A 12 35.78 -11.73 3.44
N LEU A 13 35.63 -12.64 4.43
CA LEU A 13 34.36 -13.34 4.68
C LEU A 13 33.33 -12.44 5.37
N ALA A 14 33.75 -11.43 6.14
CA ALA A 14 32.80 -10.46 6.74
C ALA A 14 32.25 -9.42 5.75
N LEU A 15 32.90 -9.23 4.61
CA LEU A 15 32.45 -8.29 3.56
C LEU A 15 31.45 -8.88 2.55
N SER A 16 31.15 -10.17 2.62
CA SER A 16 30.24 -10.85 1.67
C SER A 16 28.81 -11.03 2.17
N LEU A 17 28.49 -10.59 3.39
CA LEU A 17 27.13 -10.58 3.92
C LEU A 17 26.54 -9.17 3.95
N VAL A 18 26.59 -8.46 2.81
CA VAL A 18 25.56 -7.45 2.53
C VAL A 18 24.37 -8.26 2.03
N GLU A 19 23.64 -8.87 2.95
CA GLU A 19 22.29 -9.34 2.65
C GLU A 19 21.56 -8.22 1.93
N SER A 20 21.11 -8.50 0.72
CA SER A 20 20.25 -7.56 0.00
C SER A 20 18.99 -7.41 0.86
N ARG A 21 18.89 -6.30 1.60
CA ARG A 21 17.73 -6.03 2.44
C ARG A 21 16.48 -6.33 1.61
N GLN A 22 15.64 -7.20 2.14
CA GLN A 22 14.38 -7.61 1.55
C GLN A 22 13.50 -6.35 1.39
N PHE A 23 12.86 -6.18 0.23
CA PHE A 23 11.98 -5.03 -0.01
C PHE A 23 10.77 -5.07 0.94
N ARG A 24 10.10 -6.23 0.99
CA ARG A 24 8.96 -6.54 1.88
C ARG A 24 8.92 -8.06 2.05
N TYR A 25 8.55 -8.54 3.23
CA TYR A 25 8.46 -9.98 3.50
C TYR A 25 7.44 -10.71 2.60
N ASP A 26 6.36 -10.01 2.19
CA ASP A 26 5.28 -10.55 1.38
C ASP A 26 5.55 -10.48 -0.14
N TYR A 27 6.75 -10.05 -0.55
CA TYR A 27 7.23 -10.04 -1.93
C TYR A 27 8.37 -11.03 -2.12
N LYS A 28 8.36 -11.78 -3.24
CA LYS A 28 9.44 -12.70 -3.61
C LYS A 28 10.38 -12.04 -4.60
N TYR A 29 11.68 -12.09 -4.31
CA TYR A 29 12.69 -11.65 -5.27
C TYR A 29 12.84 -12.65 -6.42
N ASN A 30 12.85 -12.15 -7.64
CA ASN A 30 13.07 -12.96 -8.84
C ASN A 30 14.28 -12.38 -9.60
N GLN A 31 15.33 -13.23 -9.75
CA GLN A 31 16.58 -12.83 -10.41
C GLN A 31 16.40 -12.57 -11.90
N ASP A 32 15.48 -13.25 -12.54
CA ASP A 32 15.25 -13.17 -13.97
C ASP A 32 14.69 -11.83 -14.42
N ILE A 33 13.87 -11.22 -13.60
CA ILE A 33 13.30 -9.89 -13.83
C ILE A 33 13.96 -8.82 -12.96
N GLN A 34 15.00 -9.18 -12.20
CA GLN A 34 15.74 -8.25 -11.33
C GLN A 34 14.82 -7.41 -10.44
N GLY A 35 13.89 -8.07 -9.71
CA GLY A 35 12.94 -7.37 -8.88
C GLY A 35 12.07 -8.27 -8.02
N TRP A 36 11.28 -7.63 -7.18
CA TRP A 36 10.34 -8.27 -6.26
C TRP A 36 8.95 -8.34 -6.89
N ILE A 37 8.26 -9.45 -6.67
CA ILE A 37 6.97 -9.74 -7.29
C ILE A 37 6.01 -10.36 -6.28
N LYS A 38 4.72 -9.99 -6.36
CA LYS A 38 3.65 -10.50 -5.51
C LYS A 38 2.36 -10.66 -6.31
N LEU A 39 1.70 -11.82 -6.16
CA LEU A 39 0.36 -12.07 -6.69
C LEU A 39 -0.69 -11.72 -5.62
N HIS A 40 -1.58 -10.81 -5.95
CA HIS A 40 -2.79 -10.56 -5.19
C HIS A 40 -3.93 -11.41 -5.75
N GLN A 41 -4.37 -12.40 -4.97
CA GLN A 41 -5.43 -13.32 -5.37
C GLN A 41 -6.85 -12.74 -5.18
N VAL A 42 -7.01 -11.79 -4.27
CA VAL A 42 -8.28 -11.08 -4.09
C VAL A 42 -8.48 -10.15 -5.28
N PRO A 43 -9.54 -10.37 -6.09
CA PRO A 43 -9.78 -9.58 -7.28
C PRO A 43 -10.07 -8.10 -6.96
N SER A 44 -9.68 -7.22 -7.87
CA SER A 44 -9.94 -5.78 -7.74
C SER A 44 -10.10 -5.15 -9.11
N THR A 45 -10.74 -3.97 -9.19
CA THR A 45 -10.76 -3.19 -10.43
C THR A 45 -9.36 -2.71 -10.80
N TRP A 46 -9.11 -2.49 -12.09
CA TRP A 46 -7.77 -2.09 -12.56
C TRP A 46 -7.21 -0.87 -11.83
N LYS A 47 -8.05 0.15 -11.61
CA LYS A 47 -7.66 1.36 -10.89
C LYS A 47 -7.26 1.08 -9.43
N ASN A 48 -7.99 0.20 -8.75
CA ASN A 48 -7.70 -0.16 -7.37
C ASN A 48 -6.46 -1.07 -7.29
N ALA A 49 -6.30 -2.02 -8.22
CA ALA A 49 -5.10 -2.86 -8.33
C ALA A 49 -3.84 -2.00 -8.52
N ARG A 50 -3.88 -1.06 -9.47
CA ARG A 50 -2.77 -0.11 -9.69
C ARG A 50 -2.46 0.71 -8.43
N LEU A 51 -3.51 1.27 -7.78
CA LEU A 51 -3.34 2.03 -6.55
C LEU A 51 -2.74 1.17 -5.43
N ARG A 52 -3.19 -0.07 -5.26
CA ARG A 52 -2.67 -0.98 -4.25
C ARG A 52 -1.19 -1.24 -4.45
N CYS A 53 -0.77 -1.58 -5.67
CA CYS A 53 0.65 -1.77 -5.97
C CYS A 53 1.48 -0.51 -5.66
N GLN A 54 0.98 0.68 -6.01
CA GLN A 54 1.67 1.95 -5.72
C GLN A 54 1.83 2.21 -4.21
N LEU A 55 0.80 1.93 -3.42
CA LEU A 55 0.86 2.06 -1.96
C LEU A 55 1.82 1.05 -1.32
N GLU A 56 1.95 -0.14 -1.90
CA GLU A 56 2.96 -1.13 -1.50
C GLU A 56 4.38 -0.76 -1.95
N GLY A 57 4.56 0.35 -2.65
CA GLY A 57 5.85 0.80 -3.19
C GLY A 57 6.27 0.06 -4.48
N ALA A 58 5.31 -0.55 -5.17
CA ALA A 58 5.50 -1.30 -6.41
C ALA A 58 4.63 -0.73 -7.55
N ASN A 59 4.65 -1.35 -8.70
CA ASN A 59 3.79 -1.05 -9.84
C ASN A 59 2.95 -2.26 -10.23
N LEU A 60 1.78 -2.02 -10.82
CA LEU A 60 1.02 -3.10 -11.46
C LEU A 60 1.86 -3.68 -12.61
N ALA A 61 2.08 -5.00 -12.61
CA ALA A 61 3.07 -5.64 -13.47
C ALA A 61 2.71 -5.52 -14.96
N SER A 62 3.65 -5.00 -15.75
CA SER A 62 3.54 -4.93 -17.22
C SER A 62 4.54 -5.91 -17.85
N PRO A 63 4.09 -6.96 -18.57
CA PRO A 63 4.96 -7.98 -19.16
C PRO A 63 5.69 -7.46 -20.41
N GLN A 64 6.64 -6.58 -20.23
CA GLN A 64 7.35 -5.85 -21.28
C GLN A 64 8.29 -6.71 -22.14
N ASN A 65 8.62 -7.92 -21.70
CA ASN A 65 9.46 -8.86 -22.42
C ASN A 65 9.02 -10.30 -22.16
N LEU A 66 9.47 -11.21 -23.04
CA LEU A 66 9.08 -12.63 -23.01
C LEU A 66 9.40 -13.31 -21.67
N LYS A 67 10.53 -12.95 -21.05
CA LYS A 67 10.95 -13.52 -19.77
C LYS A 67 9.97 -13.14 -18.65
N PHE A 68 9.55 -11.88 -18.60
CA PHE A 68 8.58 -11.40 -17.63
C PHE A 68 7.19 -12.01 -17.88
N ALA A 69 6.74 -12.05 -19.14
CA ALA A 69 5.49 -12.71 -19.50
C ALA A 69 5.47 -14.19 -19.06
N THR A 70 6.59 -14.91 -19.24
CA THR A 70 6.72 -16.30 -18.81
C THR A 70 6.65 -16.46 -17.29
N ILE A 71 7.24 -15.54 -16.54
CA ILE A 71 7.16 -15.53 -15.06
C ILE A 71 5.73 -15.31 -14.60
N LEU A 72 5.02 -14.30 -15.14
CA LEU A 72 3.62 -14.04 -14.83
C LEU A 72 2.76 -15.27 -15.13
N LYS A 73 2.90 -15.85 -16.32
CA LYS A 73 2.23 -17.08 -16.72
C LYS A 73 2.45 -18.23 -15.70
N ASN A 74 3.69 -18.42 -15.25
CA ASN A 74 4.01 -19.48 -14.29
C ASN A 74 3.43 -19.22 -12.90
N MET A 75 3.32 -17.96 -12.48
CA MET A 75 2.70 -17.58 -11.21
C MET A 75 1.21 -17.90 -11.17
N LEU A 76 0.52 -17.95 -12.30
CA LEU A 76 -0.91 -18.23 -12.36
C LEU A 76 -1.24 -19.71 -12.14
N LYS A 77 -0.30 -20.61 -12.43
CA LYS A 77 -0.50 -22.05 -12.31
C LYS A 77 -0.87 -22.45 -10.89
N ASN A 78 -1.86 -23.31 -10.75
CA ASN A 78 -2.38 -23.82 -9.48
C ASN A 78 -2.97 -22.75 -8.55
N THR A 79 -3.38 -21.59 -9.10
CA THR A 79 -4.07 -20.54 -8.37
C THR A 79 -5.48 -20.31 -8.95
N HIS A 80 -6.34 -19.59 -8.22
CA HIS A 80 -7.65 -19.19 -8.76
C HIS A 80 -7.52 -18.31 -10.02
N ALA A 81 -6.44 -17.52 -10.10
CA ALA A 81 -6.12 -16.67 -11.25
C ALA A 81 -5.79 -17.46 -12.53
N GLU A 82 -5.53 -18.77 -12.44
CA GLU A 82 -5.29 -19.62 -13.62
C GLU A 82 -6.48 -19.65 -14.58
N ARG A 83 -7.70 -19.58 -14.03
CA ARG A 83 -8.95 -19.64 -14.83
C ARG A 83 -9.40 -18.27 -15.32
N THR A 84 -9.17 -17.24 -14.53
CA THR A 84 -9.67 -15.89 -14.81
C THR A 84 -8.66 -15.00 -15.52
N GLY A 85 -7.36 -15.26 -15.33
CA GLY A 85 -6.30 -14.35 -15.70
C GLY A 85 -6.00 -13.32 -14.63
N ILE A 86 -5.12 -12.38 -14.96
CA ILE A 86 -4.71 -11.27 -14.08
C ILE A 86 -4.73 -9.94 -14.84
N PHE A 87 -5.08 -8.87 -14.16
CA PHE A 87 -4.80 -7.53 -14.67
C PHE A 87 -3.30 -7.30 -14.85
N THR A 88 -2.99 -6.67 -15.97
CA THR A 88 -1.65 -6.15 -16.26
C THR A 88 -1.60 -4.63 -16.10
N GLY A 89 -0.40 -4.04 -16.06
CA GLY A 89 -0.20 -2.60 -16.11
C GLY A 89 -0.41 -1.98 -17.51
N ILE A 90 -1.05 -2.70 -18.43
CA ILE A 90 -1.31 -2.23 -19.81
C ILE A 90 -2.74 -1.70 -19.89
N HIS A 91 -2.89 -0.52 -20.49
CA HIS A 91 -4.18 0.16 -20.59
C HIS A 91 -4.25 1.13 -21.78
N ALA A 92 -5.47 1.46 -22.19
CA ALA A 92 -5.80 2.48 -23.21
C ALA A 92 -6.66 3.64 -22.62
N THR A 93 -6.54 3.90 -21.31
CA THR A 93 -7.39 4.89 -20.61
C THR A 93 -7.14 6.34 -21.01
N PHE A 94 -6.07 6.63 -21.74
CA PHE A 94 -5.75 7.97 -22.24
C PHE A 94 -6.21 8.16 -23.71
N SER A 95 -6.21 7.08 -24.47
CA SER A 95 -6.62 7.09 -25.87
C SER A 95 -7.20 5.71 -26.19
N ASN A 96 -8.49 5.66 -26.51
CA ASN A 96 -9.21 4.42 -26.75
C ASN A 96 -8.55 3.62 -27.88
N GLY A 97 -8.27 2.34 -27.63
CA GLY A 97 -7.60 1.43 -28.58
C GLY A 97 -6.07 1.60 -28.66
N ASP A 98 -5.49 2.62 -28.03
CA ASP A 98 -4.04 2.84 -28.00
C ASP A 98 -3.44 2.29 -26.68
N PHE A 99 -3.19 0.99 -26.66
CA PHE A 99 -2.73 0.29 -25.48
C PHE A 99 -1.24 0.51 -25.23
N GLN A 100 -0.93 0.92 -24.01
CA GLN A 100 0.45 1.09 -23.51
C GLN A 100 0.55 0.63 -22.06
N SER A 101 1.78 0.30 -21.63
CA SER A 101 2.02 0.02 -20.22
C SER A 101 2.00 1.32 -19.39
N ILE A 102 1.86 1.17 -18.08
CA ILE A 102 1.97 2.29 -17.11
C ILE A 102 3.34 2.97 -17.15
N GLU A 103 4.35 2.32 -17.72
CA GLU A 103 5.69 2.87 -17.98
C GLU A 103 5.79 3.59 -19.34
N GLY A 104 4.69 3.65 -20.11
CA GLY A 104 4.63 4.33 -21.41
C GLY A 104 5.16 3.51 -22.59
N ILE A 105 5.29 2.19 -22.48
CA ILE A 105 5.72 1.33 -23.58
C ILE A 105 4.48 0.88 -24.37
N PRO A 106 4.40 1.16 -25.69
CA PRO A 106 3.29 0.68 -26.52
C PRO A 106 3.17 -0.84 -26.55
N LEU A 107 1.94 -1.38 -26.54
CA LEU A 107 1.69 -2.83 -26.59
C LEU A 107 2.32 -3.48 -27.82
N THR A 108 2.36 -2.77 -28.95
CA THR A 108 2.99 -3.25 -30.19
C THR A 108 4.48 -3.56 -30.08
N LYS A 109 5.14 -3.06 -29.01
CA LYS A 109 6.56 -3.37 -28.71
C LYS A 109 6.71 -4.48 -27.68
N MET A 110 5.62 -5.07 -27.20
CA MET A 110 5.65 -6.15 -26.22
C MET A 110 5.46 -7.52 -26.92
N PRO A 111 6.09 -8.59 -26.44
CA PRO A 111 5.99 -9.92 -27.03
C PRO A 111 4.71 -10.64 -26.55
N LEU A 112 3.57 -10.02 -26.71
CA LEU A 112 2.28 -10.52 -26.26
C LEU A 112 1.41 -10.85 -27.48
N GLN A 113 0.57 -11.86 -27.36
CA GLN A 113 -0.36 -12.30 -28.39
C GLN A 113 -1.79 -12.19 -27.86
N TRP A 114 -2.66 -11.66 -28.67
CA TRP A 114 -4.09 -11.63 -28.40
C TRP A 114 -4.69 -13.03 -28.37
N MET A 115 -5.71 -13.20 -27.54
CA MET A 115 -6.59 -14.36 -27.63
C MET A 115 -7.31 -14.36 -28.99
N PRO A 116 -7.78 -15.54 -29.48
CA PRO A 116 -8.65 -15.55 -30.66
C PRO A 116 -9.87 -14.66 -30.47
N PHE A 117 -10.15 -13.81 -31.47
CA PHE A 117 -11.21 -12.82 -31.52
C PHE A 117 -11.00 -11.55 -30.67
N GLU A 118 -9.81 -11.40 -30.04
CA GLU A 118 -9.39 -10.20 -29.33
C GLU A 118 -8.40 -9.35 -30.17
N PRO A 119 -8.33 -8.04 -29.99
CA PRO A 119 -9.20 -7.20 -29.14
C PRO A 119 -10.56 -6.99 -29.82
N ASP A 120 -11.66 -7.16 -29.08
CA ASP A 120 -13.00 -6.97 -29.63
C ASP A 120 -13.68 -5.67 -29.15
N ASN A 121 -13.10 -5.03 -28.11
CA ASN A 121 -13.58 -3.78 -27.52
C ASN A 121 -15.10 -3.81 -27.27
N GLU A 122 -15.57 -4.85 -26.61
CA GLU A 122 -16.99 -5.07 -26.35
C GLU A 122 -17.63 -3.81 -25.74
N ASN A 123 -18.77 -3.41 -26.28
CA ASN A 123 -19.48 -2.19 -25.89
C ASN A 123 -18.64 -0.88 -25.95
N ASN A 124 -17.54 -0.86 -26.69
CA ASN A 124 -16.59 0.27 -26.80
C ASN A 124 -16.03 0.74 -25.45
N ASN A 125 -15.84 -0.14 -24.48
CA ASN A 125 -15.44 0.20 -23.12
C ASN A 125 -14.36 -0.72 -22.50
N GLU A 126 -13.55 -1.38 -23.34
CA GLU A 126 -12.49 -2.27 -22.90
C GLU A 126 -11.13 -1.61 -23.06
N ASN A 127 -10.69 -0.93 -22.00
CA ASN A 127 -9.49 -0.12 -21.99
C ASN A 127 -8.39 -0.69 -21.06
N CYS A 128 -8.55 -1.92 -20.56
CA CYS A 128 -7.61 -2.58 -19.68
C CYS A 128 -7.28 -3.97 -20.20
N ILE A 129 -6.06 -4.45 -19.94
CA ILE A 129 -5.59 -5.74 -20.44
C ILE A 129 -5.49 -6.75 -19.30
N VAL A 130 -6.10 -7.92 -19.55
CA VAL A 130 -5.93 -9.14 -18.76
C VAL A 130 -4.97 -10.09 -19.48
N MET A 131 -4.08 -10.74 -18.73
CA MET A 131 -3.21 -11.81 -19.23
C MET A 131 -3.69 -13.15 -18.67
N HIS A 132 -3.90 -14.12 -19.54
CA HIS A 132 -4.33 -15.46 -19.21
C HIS A 132 -3.15 -16.42 -18.91
N SER A 133 -3.46 -17.56 -18.29
CA SER A 133 -2.46 -18.57 -17.89
C SER A 133 -1.74 -19.24 -19.08
N ASN A 134 -2.31 -19.19 -20.29
CA ASN A 134 -1.64 -19.63 -21.52
C ASN A 134 -0.65 -18.58 -22.06
N GLY A 135 -0.69 -17.34 -21.55
CA GLY A 135 0.17 -16.22 -21.95
C GLY A 135 -0.44 -15.30 -23.01
N THR A 136 -1.69 -15.56 -23.45
CA THR A 136 -2.42 -14.64 -24.32
C THR A 136 -3.06 -13.50 -23.51
N ILE A 137 -3.44 -12.44 -24.18
CA ILE A 137 -4.09 -11.26 -23.60
C ILE A 137 -5.47 -11.04 -24.20
N ALA A 138 -6.34 -10.37 -23.43
CA ALA A 138 -7.63 -9.87 -23.86
C ALA A 138 -7.83 -8.44 -23.35
N ASP A 139 -8.54 -7.59 -24.09
CA ASP A 139 -9.04 -6.34 -23.56
C ASP A 139 -10.31 -6.61 -22.75
N VAL A 140 -10.47 -5.83 -21.67
CA VAL A 140 -11.61 -5.95 -20.74
C VAL A 140 -11.98 -4.60 -20.18
N ASN A 141 -13.19 -4.51 -19.64
CA ASN A 141 -13.61 -3.29 -18.96
C ASN A 141 -12.81 -3.09 -17.66
N CYS A 142 -12.24 -1.90 -17.49
CA CYS A 142 -11.41 -1.57 -16.31
C CYS A 142 -12.15 -1.59 -14.96
N ILE A 143 -13.50 -1.63 -14.97
CA ILE A 143 -14.31 -1.76 -13.74
C ILE A 143 -14.59 -3.21 -13.35
N GLU A 144 -14.33 -4.16 -14.22
CA GLU A 144 -14.33 -5.56 -13.84
C GLU A 144 -13.28 -5.86 -12.77
N VAL A 145 -13.36 -7.05 -12.16
CA VAL A 145 -12.48 -7.42 -11.05
C VAL A 145 -11.69 -8.66 -11.40
N PHE A 146 -10.37 -8.53 -11.36
CA PHE A 146 -9.42 -9.62 -11.59
C PHE A 146 -8.36 -9.64 -10.49
N PRO A 147 -7.76 -10.80 -10.21
CA PRO A 147 -6.47 -10.90 -9.53
C PRO A 147 -5.42 -10.06 -10.28
N TYR A 148 -4.35 -9.71 -9.62
CA TYR A 148 -3.31 -8.86 -10.23
C TYR A 148 -1.94 -9.14 -9.62
N VAL A 149 -0.90 -8.72 -10.32
CA VAL A 149 0.48 -8.88 -9.85
C VAL A 149 1.12 -7.51 -9.68
N CYS A 150 1.72 -7.29 -8.52
CA CYS A 150 2.56 -6.14 -8.27
C CYS A 150 4.04 -6.49 -8.49
N TYR A 151 4.77 -5.60 -9.11
CA TYR A 151 6.19 -5.76 -9.41
C TYR A 151 6.96 -4.50 -9.02
N ARG A 152 8.12 -4.71 -8.39
CA ARG A 152 9.08 -3.67 -8.10
C ARG A 152 10.44 -4.04 -8.66
N LYS A 153 10.94 -3.26 -9.59
CA LYS A 153 12.29 -3.42 -10.13
C LYS A 153 13.34 -3.07 -9.06
N LYS A 154 14.36 -3.89 -8.90
CA LYS A 154 15.48 -3.59 -8.02
C LYS A 154 16.24 -2.37 -8.54
N SER A 155 16.41 -1.35 -7.71
CA SER A 155 17.25 -0.19 -7.98
C SER A 155 18.62 -0.37 -7.31
N ARG A 156 19.70 0.07 -7.99
CA ARG A 156 21.05 0.00 -7.42
C ARG A 156 21.25 0.92 -6.21
N ASN A 157 20.46 1.98 -6.11
CA ASN A 157 20.57 3.02 -5.08
C ASN A 157 19.39 3.03 -4.11
N GLU A 158 18.68 1.91 -4.00
CA GLU A 158 17.52 1.84 -3.11
C GLU A 158 17.97 1.64 -1.68
N VAL A 159 17.71 2.64 -0.86
CA VAL A 159 17.96 2.59 0.58
C VAL A 159 16.59 2.67 1.27
N LEU A 160 16.31 1.69 2.11
CA LEU A 160 15.18 1.79 3.03
C LEU A 160 15.42 2.96 3.99
N THR A 161 14.37 3.68 4.31
CA THR A 161 14.38 4.71 5.34
C THR A 161 14.59 4.07 6.72
N GLU A 162 14.80 4.87 7.74
CA GLU A 162 14.81 4.41 9.14
C GLU A 162 13.48 3.77 9.58
N CYS A 163 12.42 3.97 8.81
CA CYS A 163 11.11 3.36 8.99
C CYS A 163 10.95 2.01 8.26
N GLY A 164 12.04 1.39 7.76
CA GLY A 164 12.00 0.11 7.07
C GLY A 164 11.19 0.11 5.77
N THR A 165 10.95 1.28 5.16
CA THR A 165 10.18 1.44 3.93
C THR A 165 10.94 2.28 2.91
N VAL A 166 10.57 2.14 1.64
CA VAL A 166 11.03 3.01 0.55
C VAL A 166 10.28 4.35 0.50
N ASP A 167 9.17 4.45 1.23
CA ASP A 167 8.35 5.65 1.32
C ASP A 167 9.02 6.66 2.27
N ARG A 168 9.45 7.78 1.71
CA ARG A 168 10.18 8.84 2.44
C ARG A 168 9.26 9.76 3.24
N ASP A 169 7.96 9.64 3.09
CA ASP A 169 6.99 10.46 3.82
C ASP A 169 6.75 9.94 5.24
N TYR A 170 7.16 8.68 5.53
CA TYR A 170 7.21 8.16 6.90
C TYR A 170 8.39 8.72 7.65
N ASN A 171 8.12 9.32 8.80
CA ASN A 171 9.13 9.90 9.69
C ASN A 171 9.06 9.23 11.06
N ARG A 172 10.19 8.76 11.55
CA ARG A 172 10.32 8.18 12.88
C ARG A 172 10.30 9.26 13.95
N ASP A 173 9.51 9.05 15.01
CA ASP A 173 9.58 9.87 16.21
C ASP A 173 10.31 9.09 17.33
N PRO A 174 11.38 9.67 17.91
CA PRO A 174 12.17 8.97 18.94
C PRO A 174 11.41 8.82 20.27
N ARG A 175 10.35 9.59 20.53
CA ARG A 175 9.55 9.52 21.77
C ARG A 175 8.77 8.21 21.87
N THR A 176 8.27 7.69 20.73
CA THR A 176 7.51 6.44 20.65
C THR A 176 8.28 5.33 19.95
N GLY A 177 9.27 5.68 19.12
CA GLY A 177 9.97 4.74 18.25
C GLY A 177 9.17 4.38 16.99
N SER A 178 7.90 4.76 16.90
CA SER A 178 7.02 4.55 15.75
C SER A 178 7.30 5.54 14.61
N CYS A 179 6.85 5.18 13.43
CA CYS A 179 6.92 6.00 12.22
C CYS A 179 5.53 6.48 11.81
N TYR A 180 5.41 7.75 11.49
CA TYR A 180 4.14 8.40 11.17
C TYR A 180 4.18 9.06 9.80
N LYS A 181 3.02 9.01 9.10
CA LYS A 181 2.80 9.70 7.83
C LYS A 181 1.42 10.36 7.82
N PHE A 182 1.37 11.63 7.43
CA PHE A 182 0.14 12.38 7.24
C PHE A 182 -0.30 12.34 5.77
N HIS A 183 -1.50 11.82 5.53
CA HIS A 183 -2.06 11.73 4.18
C HIS A 183 -2.94 12.93 3.85
N LEU A 184 -2.52 13.68 2.83
CA LEU A 184 -3.22 14.88 2.33
C LEU A 184 -4.35 14.58 1.34
N ILE A 185 -4.41 13.37 0.78
CA ILE A 185 -5.50 12.94 -0.09
C ILE A 185 -6.63 12.41 0.78
N ALA A 186 -7.67 13.24 0.97
CA ALA A 186 -8.81 12.90 1.81
C ALA A 186 -9.52 11.63 1.32
N ARG A 187 -9.80 10.71 2.26
CA ARG A 187 -10.48 9.44 2.04
C ARG A 187 -11.54 9.23 3.12
N ASN A 188 -12.54 8.38 2.84
CA ASN A 188 -13.38 7.87 3.91
C ASN A 188 -12.58 6.90 4.80
N TRP A 189 -13.08 6.64 6.01
CA TRP A 189 -12.33 5.90 7.03
C TRP A 189 -11.86 4.53 6.53
N THR A 190 -12.74 3.74 5.91
CA THR A 190 -12.38 2.42 5.36
C THR A 190 -11.26 2.51 4.32
N ARG A 191 -11.31 3.51 3.43
CA ARG A 191 -10.26 3.71 2.42
C ARG A 191 -8.97 4.22 3.06
N ALA A 192 -9.03 5.02 4.12
CA ALA A 192 -7.87 5.42 4.90
C ALA A 192 -7.22 4.21 5.58
N PHE A 193 -8.01 3.37 6.27
CA PHE A 193 -7.56 2.11 6.85
C PHE A 193 -6.85 1.22 5.81
N MET A 194 -7.49 0.97 4.67
CA MET A 194 -6.91 0.16 3.58
C MET A 194 -5.63 0.77 3.00
N THR A 195 -5.51 2.09 3.00
CA THR A 195 -4.29 2.79 2.53
C THR A 195 -3.14 2.53 3.47
N CYS A 196 -3.32 2.75 4.77
CA CYS A 196 -2.28 2.45 5.77
C CYS A 196 -1.87 0.97 5.73
N ALA A 197 -2.85 0.05 5.69
CA ALA A 197 -2.58 -1.39 5.59
C ALA A 197 -1.78 -1.78 4.33
N ALA A 198 -2.04 -1.13 3.19
CA ALA A 198 -1.26 -1.35 1.96
C ALA A 198 0.20 -0.90 2.11
N GLU A 199 0.42 0.20 2.82
CA GLU A 199 1.77 0.73 3.10
C GLU A 199 2.52 -0.08 4.16
N GLY A 200 1.92 -1.16 4.73
CA GLY A 200 2.47 -1.93 5.85
C GLY A 200 2.42 -1.17 7.16
N ALA A 201 1.39 -0.37 7.32
CA ALA A 201 1.10 0.48 8.45
C ALA A 201 -0.35 0.27 8.89
N TYR A 202 -0.80 1.00 9.89
CA TYR A 202 -2.19 1.05 10.34
C TYR A 202 -2.60 2.51 10.58
N LEU A 203 -3.91 2.78 10.66
CA LEU A 203 -4.38 4.09 11.11
C LEU A 203 -3.86 4.34 12.52
N ALA A 204 -3.20 5.47 12.74
CA ALA A 204 -2.53 5.78 14.00
C ALA A 204 -3.45 5.63 15.20
N ILE A 205 -2.96 4.99 16.24
CA ILE A 205 -3.66 4.79 17.50
C ILE A 205 -3.00 5.65 18.54
N ILE A 206 -3.79 6.51 19.19
CA ILE A 206 -3.26 7.32 20.30
C ILE A 206 -3.26 6.44 21.54
N ASN A 207 -2.07 6.09 22.03
CA ASN A 207 -1.87 5.22 23.19
C ASN A 207 -1.24 5.91 24.39
N SER A 208 -0.92 7.20 24.25
CA SER A 208 -0.31 8.03 25.29
C SER A 208 -0.46 9.53 25.00
N ASP A 209 -0.30 10.35 26.03
CA ASP A 209 -0.22 11.80 25.86
C ASP A 209 0.96 12.23 24.96
N ALA A 210 2.07 11.49 25.03
CA ALA A 210 3.23 11.72 24.16
C ALA A 210 2.87 11.52 22.68
N GLU A 211 2.12 10.50 22.37
CA GLU A 211 1.66 10.24 20.99
C GLU A 211 0.62 11.25 20.54
N ALA A 212 -0.32 11.65 21.41
CA ALA A 212 -1.26 12.73 21.13
C ALA A 212 -0.53 14.02 20.72
N GLU A 213 0.54 14.37 21.42
CA GLU A 213 1.35 15.55 21.09
C GLU A 213 2.12 15.39 19.78
N ILE A 214 2.67 14.18 19.49
CA ILE A 214 3.33 13.88 18.20
C ILE A 214 2.35 14.06 17.04
N LEU A 215 1.14 13.50 17.15
CA LEU A 215 0.15 13.59 16.08
C LEU A 215 -0.38 15.02 15.91
N LYS A 216 -0.52 15.77 17.00
CA LYS A 216 -0.83 17.20 16.97
C LYS A 216 0.26 18.03 16.28
N GLU A 217 1.53 17.80 16.62
CA GLU A 217 2.68 18.43 15.96
C GLU A 217 2.73 18.08 14.46
N LEU A 218 2.47 16.83 14.14
CA LEU A 218 2.40 16.35 12.74
C LEU A 218 1.27 17.07 11.99
N PHE A 219 0.08 17.16 12.58
CA PHE A 219 -1.06 17.84 11.99
C PHE A 219 -0.79 19.35 11.79
N ALA A 220 -0.07 19.98 12.71
CA ALA A 220 0.29 21.40 12.63
C ALA A 220 1.19 21.74 11.43
N LYS A 221 2.00 20.78 10.94
CA LYS A 221 2.81 20.95 9.72
C LYS A 221 1.97 21.15 8.45
N TYR A 222 0.68 20.80 8.52
CA TYR A 222 -0.26 20.86 7.39
C TYR A 222 -1.43 21.81 7.71
N PRO A 223 -1.20 23.15 7.74
CA PRO A 223 -2.23 24.13 8.11
C PRO A 223 -3.38 24.21 7.13
N GLN A 224 -3.13 23.85 5.86
CA GLN A 224 -4.16 23.70 4.84
C GLN A 224 -4.40 22.21 4.62
N ALA A 225 -5.38 21.68 5.32
CA ALA A 225 -5.75 20.28 5.24
C ALA A 225 -6.03 19.79 3.81
N ALA A 226 -6.13 18.47 3.70
CA ALA A 226 -6.34 17.70 2.49
C ALA A 226 -7.23 18.35 1.44
N ARG A 227 -6.87 18.19 0.18
CA ARG A 227 -7.76 18.55 -0.93
C ARG A 227 -9.03 17.70 -0.88
N PHE A 228 -10.18 18.35 -1.12
CA PHE A 228 -11.50 17.70 -1.13
C PHE A 228 -11.92 17.05 0.20
N THR A 229 -11.53 17.66 1.32
CA THR A 229 -11.91 17.22 2.66
C THR A 229 -13.26 17.80 3.11
N ASN A 230 -14.00 17.03 3.92
CA ASN A 230 -15.20 17.51 4.60
C ASN A 230 -14.89 18.35 5.85
N SER A 231 -13.72 18.17 6.47
CA SER A 231 -13.20 19.01 7.55
C SER A 231 -11.71 19.26 7.37
N LYS A 232 -11.27 20.46 7.76
CA LYS A 232 -9.85 20.84 7.78
C LYS A 232 -9.20 20.67 9.15
N ASP A 233 -10.00 20.43 10.16
CA ASP A 233 -9.57 20.45 11.55
C ASP A 233 -9.55 19.05 12.17
N VAL A 234 -9.99 18.04 11.42
CA VAL A 234 -10.05 16.64 11.85
C VAL A 234 -9.32 15.75 10.84
N ALA A 235 -8.54 14.81 11.33
CA ALA A 235 -7.92 13.72 10.58
C ALA A 235 -8.35 12.37 11.17
N PHE A 236 -8.62 11.35 10.31
CA PHE A 236 -8.95 10.03 10.79
C PHE A 236 -7.78 9.35 11.50
N VAL A 237 -8.13 8.62 12.56
CA VAL A 237 -7.26 7.76 13.36
C VAL A 237 -7.88 6.38 13.56
N GLY A 238 -7.15 5.45 14.16
CA GLY A 238 -7.47 4.03 14.23
C GLY A 238 -8.38 3.64 15.39
N VAL A 239 -9.47 4.39 15.64
CA VAL A 239 -10.46 4.06 16.65
C VAL A 239 -11.88 4.09 16.08
N HIS A 240 -12.81 3.34 16.68
CA HIS A 240 -14.22 3.25 16.28
C HIS A 240 -15.10 2.70 17.42
N ASP A 241 -16.43 2.88 17.31
CA ASP A 241 -17.42 2.31 18.24
C ASP A 241 -18.38 1.30 17.58
N TRP A 242 -17.94 0.58 16.55
CA TRP A 242 -18.79 -0.33 15.76
C TRP A 242 -19.30 -1.55 16.52
N GLY A 243 -18.54 -2.03 17.51
CA GLY A 243 -18.88 -3.22 18.26
C GLY A 243 -20.00 -2.98 19.27
N GLU A 244 -19.89 -1.92 20.03
CA GLU A 244 -20.84 -1.50 21.05
C GLU A 244 -20.88 0.01 21.08
N ARG A 245 -22.08 0.57 21.03
CA ARG A 245 -22.30 2.03 21.01
C ARG A 245 -21.66 2.70 22.23
N ASN A 246 -20.89 3.76 21.98
CA ASN A 246 -20.12 4.53 22.97
C ASN A 246 -18.95 3.76 23.63
N VAL A 247 -18.68 2.54 23.22
CA VAL A 247 -17.48 1.83 23.62
C VAL A 247 -16.44 1.98 22.49
N TRP A 248 -15.60 2.97 22.64
CA TRP A 248 -14.55 3.25 21.66
C TRP A 248 -13.43 2.24 21.77
N THR A 249 -13.12 1.60 20.65
CA THR A 249 -12.08 0.58 20.52
C THR A 249 -11.09 0.95 19.42
N THR A 250 -9.85 0.56 19.61
CA THR A 250 -8.82 0.67 18.60
C THR A 250 -9.04 -0.39 17.51
N ILE A 251 -8.46 -0.18 16.34
CA ILE A 251 -8.44 -1.19 15.26
C ILE A 251 -7.73 -2.50 15.66
N HIS A 252 -7.03 -2.54 16.80
CA HIS A 252 -6.43 -3.73 17.39
C HIS A 252 -7.31 -4.39 18.47
N GLY A 253 -8.53 -3.88 18.68
CA GLY A 253 -9.52 -4.47 19.57
C GLY A 253 -9.41 -4.13 21.06
N GLN A 254 -8.53 -3.20 21.42
CA GLN A 254 -8.46 -2.68 22.80
C GLN A 254 -9.42 -1.48 22.94
N THR A 255 -10.04 -1.31 24.14
CA THR A 255 -10.72 -0.03 24.42
C THR A 255 -9.71 1.10 24.49
N ILE A 256 -10.13 2.32 24.17
CA ILE A 256 -9.22 3.48 24.16
C ILE A 256 -8.64 3.79 25.55
N GLU A 257 -9.40 3.47 26.61
CA GLU A 257 -8.93 3.57 27.99
C GLU A 257 -7.77 2.60 28.26
N ASN A 258 -7.93 1.33 27.80
CA ASN A 258 -6.89 0.29 27.94
C ASN A 258 -5.70 0.53 27.01
N ALA A 259 -5.92 1.20 25.89
CA ALA A 259 -4.85 1.62 24.98
C ALA A 259 -4.00 2.75 25.57
N GLY A 260 -4.57 3.57 26.49
CA GLY A 260 -3.85 4.58 27.25
C GLY A 260 -4.20 6.03 26.93
N PHE A 261 -5.17 6.30 26.05
CA PHE A 261 -5.62 7.64 25.75
C PHE A 261 -7.12 7.70 25.41
N ASN A 262 -7.91 8.40 26.18
CA ASN A 262 -9.37 8.54 26.03
C ASN A 262 -9.86 10.00 26.10
N THR A 263 -9.00 10.96 25.81
CA THR A 263 -9.33 12.38 25.92
C THR A 263 -9.96 12.90 24.64
N PHE A 264 -11.27 13.12 24.68
CA PHE A 264 -12.01 13.78 23.59
C PHE A 264 -11.92 15.31 23.65
N GLU A 265 -12.14 15.96 22.50
CA GLU A 265 -12.31 17.41 22.42
C GLU A 265 -13.56 17.84 23.19
N ALA A 266 -13.63 19.13 23.56
CA ALA A 266 -14.76 19.65 24.30
C ALA A 266 -16.08 19.42 23.55
N ASN A 267 -17.09 18.90 24.24
CA ASN A 267 -18.39 18.48 23.71
C ASN A 267 -18.35 17.30 22.73
N GLN A 268 -17.26 16.53 22.71
CA GLN A 268 -17.16 15.28 21.92
C GLN A 268 -17.13 14.06 22.86
N PRO A 269 -17.65 12.91 22.40
CA PRO A 269 -18.38 12.66 21.17
C PRO A 269 -19.79 13.27 21.18
N ASP A 270 -20.21 13.97 20.10
CA ASP A 270 -21.48 14.70 20.03
C ASP A 270 -22.59 13.99 19.25
N ALA A 271 -22.26 13.04 18.40
CA ALA A 271 -23.22 12.30 17.57
C ALA A 271 -23.05 10.79 17.70
N SER A 272 -22.95 10.30 18.93
CA SER A 272 -22.75 8.89 19.23
C SER A 272 -23.81 7.99 18.58
N GLY A 273 -23.32 6.90 17.94
CA GLY A 273 -24.15 5.94 17.22
C GLY A 273 -24.47 6.34 15.77
N VAL A 274 -23.99 7.46 15.29
CA VAL A 274 -24.06 7.91 13.89
C VAL A 274 -22.68 8.25 13.37
N GLN A 275 -21.88 8.92 14.20
CA GLN A 275 -20.45 9.17 13.97
C GLN A 275 -19.64 8.09 14.69
N SER A 276 -19.37 7.00 14.01
CA SER A 276 -18.76 5.78 14.61
C SER A 276 -17.29 5.59 14.25
N CYS A 277 -16.65 6.58 13.66
CA CYS A 277 -15.24 6.53 13.31
C CYS A 277 -14.46 7.63 14.02
N GLY A 278 -13.29 7.27 14.56
CA GLY A 278 -12.47 8.20 15.31
C GLY A 278 -11.72 9.18 14.46
N GLY A 279 -11.72 10.41 14.90
CA GLY A 279 -10.93 11.52 14.41
C GLY A 279 -9.96 12.05 15.45
N LEU A 280 -8.98 12.80 15.00
CA LEU A 280 -8.08 13.60 15.79
C LEU A 280 -8.28 15.07 15.43
N PHE A 281 -8.65 15.90 16.38
CA PHE A 281 -8.60 17.35 16.20
C PHE A 281 -7.17 17.91 16.18
N ARG A 282 -7.02 19.10 15.61
CA ARG A 282 -5.74 19.83 15.65
C ARG A 282 -5.22 20.10 17.06
N SER A 283 -6.09 20.05 18.07
CA SER A 283 -5.71 20.14 19.48
C SER A 283 -4.96 18.92 20.00
N GLY A 284 -4.97 17.81 19.27
CA GLY A 284 -4.42 16.52 19.71
C GLY A 284 -5.43 15.66 20.48
N LYS A 285 -6.71 16.03 20.50
CA LYS A 285 -7.76 15.30 21.18
C LYS A 285 -8.65 14.55 20.21
N LEU A 286 -9.33 13.49 20.71
CA LEU A 286 -10.21 12.66 19.93
C LEU A 286 -11.51 13.37 19.52
N ASP A 287 -12.07 12.92 18.41
CA ASP A 287 -13.35 13.31 17.85
C ASP A 287 -14.13 12.07 17.40
N ASP A 288 -15.46 12.13 17.42
CA ASP A 288 -16.28 11.20 16.67
C ASP A 288 -16.57 11.81 15.28
N ALA A 289 -16.44 11.01 14.24
CA ALA A 289 -16.58 11.47 12.87
C ALA A 289 -17.43 10.52 12.00
N TRP A 290 -18.05 11.07 10.98
CA TRP A 290 -18.78 10.30 9.98
C TRP A 290 -17.83 9.43 9.18
N CYS A 291 -17.95 8.10 9.24
CA CYS A 291 -17.08 7.16 8.53
C CYS A 291 -17.04 7.37 7.01
N HIS A 292 -18.14 7.89 6.43
CA HIS A 292 -18.24 8.17 4.99
C HIS A 292 -17.64 9.53 4.59
N TYR A 293 -17.35 10.41 5.54
CA TYR A 293 -16.67 11.66 5.25
C TYR A 293 -15.30 11.42 4.64
N ARG A 294 -14.85 12.37 3.86
CA ARG A 294 -13.50 12.37 3.31
C ARG A 294 -12.64 13.29 4.17
N LEU A 295 -11.76 12.73 4.94
CA LEU A 295 -10.84 13.47 5.81
C LEU A 295 -9.39 13.12 5.45
N ALA A 296 -8.46 13.99 5.85
CA ALA A 296 -7.06 13.63 6.01
C ALA A 296 -6.97 12.44 6.97
N PHE A 297 -5.85 11.75 7.01
CA PHE A 297 -5.65 10.65 7.95
C PHE A 297 -4.18 10.45 8.26
N ILE A 298 -3.90 9.81 9.37
CA ILE A 298 -2.55 9.55 9.84
C ILE A 298 -2.33 8.04 9.86
N CYS A 299 -1.26 7.59 9.23
CA CYS A 299 -0.79 6.23 9.34
C CYS A 299 0.39 6.16 10.31
N GLU A 300 0.42 5.07 11.07
CA GLU A 300 1.48 4.70 11.98
C GLU A 300 2.02 3.32 11.61
N LYS A 301 3.30 3.08 11.81
CA LYS A 301 3.92 1.76 11.63
C LYS A 301 5.12 1.57 12.55
N SER A 302 5.39 0.32 12.94
CA SER A 302 6.67 -0.04 13.51
C SER A 302 7.77 -0.04 12.45
N VAL A 303 9.01 0.08 12.88
CA VAL A 303 10.19 0.13 11.98
C VAL A 303 10.29 -1.13 11.14
N ASP A 304 9.94 -2.29 11.72
CA ASP A 304 10.17 -3.62 11.14
C ASP A 304 8.93 -4.24 10.49
N SER A 305 7.78 -3.58 10.51
CA SER A 305 6.49 -4.13 10.03
C SER A 305 6.47 -4.60 8.57
N LEU A 306 7.44 -4.25 7.76
CA LEU A 306 7.61 -4.73 6.38
C LEU A 306 8.75 -5.74 6.21
N LEU A 307 9.50 -6.02 7.24
CA LEU A 307 10.71 -6.85 7.19
C LEU A 307 10.49 -8.24 7.79
N ASP A 308 9.59 -8.35 8.76
CA ASP A 308 9.28 -9.59 9.47
C ASP A 308 7.83 -10.04 9.29
N GLU A 309 7.64 -11.38 9.16
CA GLU A 309 6.33 -12.03 9.02
C GLU A 309 5.55 -12.12 10.35
N ASN A 310 6.20 -11.79 11.48
CA ASN A 310 5.76 -12.12 12.83
C ASN A 310 5.25 -10.94 13.68
N GLU A 311 4.78 -9.86 13.06
CA GLU A 311 4.03 -8.79 13.75
C GLU A 311 2.54 -8.77 13.44
#